data_6f70359a27e855dff6902ca01f87d2f5
#
_entry.id   6f70359a27e855dff6902ca01f87d2f5
#
_cell.length_a   1.000
_cell.length_b   1.000
_cell.length_c   1.000
_cell.angle_alpha   90.00
_cell.angle_beta   90.00
_cell.angle_gamma   90.00
#
_symmetry.space_group_name_H-M   'P 1'
#
loop_
_entity.id
_entity.type
_entity.pdbx_description
1 polymer ?
#
loop_
_entity_poly.entity_id
_entity_poly.type
_entity_poly.pdbx_seq_one_letter_code
_entity_poly.pdbx_strand_id
1 'polypeptide(L)'
;MRPVLTLMAAEIFNADCREALPAAIAVEMFHNFSLVHDDIMDDAPLRRGNETVHEKWNINTGILSGDAMLIMAYRYFEKYEPETFRSLAKLFSKTALEVCEGQQWDVDFEERNDVTIPEYIKMIEYKTAVLVGAAMKMGGIVAKTTEENCNLIYDFGRNLGIAFQLQDDYLDAFGNPETFGKQVGGDIIENKKTYLYLKALEKADIAGREQLTDLFCMQPDDSVEKIELVKNIFTTSGADAETRKAIEEYTHKAFETLEKLDIDESKKALLKAFGENLMQRKV
;
A
#
# COMPACT_ATOMS: atom_id res chain seq x y z
N MET A 1 -7.13 -7.55 -4.65
CA MET A 1 -7.30 -6.22 -5.28
C MET A 1 -6.38 -6.05 -6.49
N ARG A 2 -5.08 -6.17 -6.40
CA ARG A 2 -4.09 -5.97 -7.48
C ARG A 2 -4.37 -6.76 -8.77
N PRO A 3 -4.75 -8.07 -8.74
CA PRO A 3 -5.12 -8.80 -9.94
C PRO A 3 -6.28 -8.16 -10.70
N VAL A 4 -7.31 -7.72 -9.97
CA VAL A 4 -8.49 -7.06 -10.57
C VAL A 4 -8.08 -5.78 -11.29
N LEU A 5 -7.17 -4.98 -10.70
CA LEU A 5 -6.64 -3.77 -11.32
C LEU A 5 -5.89 -4.06 -12.62
N THR A 6 -5.10 -5.16 -12.68
CA THR A 6 -4.40 -5.58 -13.89
C THR A 6 -5.40 -5.95 -15.00
N LEU A 7 -6.45 -6.71 -14.66
CA LEU A 7 -7.48 -7.12 -15.61
C LEU A 7 -8.32 -5.93 -16.10
N MET A 8 -8.74 -5.05 -15.18
CA MET A 8 -9.46 -3.81 -15.53
C MET A 8 -8.63 -2.91 -16.44
N ALA A 9 -7.34 -2.75 -16.14
CA ALA A 9 -6.46 -1.94 -16.97
C ALA A 9 -6.28 -2.52 -18.39
N ALA A 10 -6.25 -3.83 -18.56
CA ALA A 10 -6.25 -4.43 -19.89
C ALA A 10 -7.56 -4.16 -20.65
N GLU A 11 -8.69 -4.31 -19.96
CA GLU A 11 -10.03 -4.13 -20.55
C GLU A 11 -10.30 -2.68 -20.96
N ILE A 12 -9.91 -1.69 -20.16
CA ILE A 12 -10.08 -0.27 -20.53
C ILE A 12 -9.31 0.11 -21.79
N PHE A 13 -8.19 -0.58 -22.07
CA PHE A 13 -7.42 -0.41 -23.30
C PHE A 13 -7.82 -1.41 -24.43
N ASN A 14 -9.03 -1.99 -24.33
CA ASN A 14 -9.65 -2.87 -25.36
C ASN A 14 -8.97 -4.24 -25.55
N ALA A 15 -8.16 -4.72 -24.60
CA ALA A 15 -7.69 -6.10 -24.62
C ALA A 15 -8.68 -7.06 -23.95
N ASP A 16 -8.66 -8.31 -24.34
CA ASP A 16 -9.36 -9.36 -23.59
C ASP A 16 -8.69 -9.52 -22.23
N CYS A 17 -9.43 -9.33 -21.15
CA CYS A 17 -8.90 -9.43 -19.78
C CYS A 17 -8.23 -10.79 -19.52
N ARG A 18 -8.62 -11.86 -20.25
CA ARG A 18 -8.00 -13.19 -20.17
C ARG A 18 -6.53 -13.18 -20.60
N GLU A 19 -6.15 -12.30 -21.50
CA GLU A 19 -4.75 -12.14 -21.91
C GLU A 19 -3.87 -11.59 -20.79
N ALA A 20 -4.45 -10.77 -19.90
CA ALA A 20 -3.74 -10.20 -18.75
C ALA A 20 -3.71 -11.13 -17.52
N LEU A 21 -4.39 -12.28 -17.57
CA LEU A 21 -4.45 -13.19 -16.43
C LEU A 21 -3.08 -13.66 -15.92
N PRO A 22 -2.09 -14.03 -16.79
CA PRO A 22 -0.77 -14.37 -16.27
C PRO A 22 -0.08 -13.21 -15.54
N ALA A 23 -0.18 -11.98 -16.03
CA ALA A 23 0.37 -10.81 -15.36
C ALA A 23 -0.34 -10.51 -14.03
N ALA A 24 -1.67 -10.67 -13.99
CA ALA A 24 -2.47 -10.54 -12.78
C ALA A 24 -2.07 -11.57 -11.71
N ILE A 25 -1.81 -12.82 -12.12
CA ILE A 25 -1.32 -13.86 -11.20
C ILE A 25 0.11 -13.52 -10.72
N ALA A 26 0.98 -13.08 -11.61
CA ALA A 26 2.36 -12.70 -11.26
C ALA A 26 2.39 -11.62 -10.18
N VAL A 27 1.57 -10.58 -10.33
CA VAL A 27 1.50 -9.49 -9.35
C VAL A 27 0.98 -9.96 -7.99
N GLU A 28 0.02 -10.88 -7.96
CA GLU A 28 -0.51 -11.42 -6.72
C GLU A 28 0.46 -12.42 -6.06
N MET A 29 1.18 -13.22 -6.85
CA MET A 29 2.25 -14.08 -6.35
C MET A 29 3.35 -13.25 -5.67
N PHE A 30 3.77 -12.16 -6.30
CA PHE A 30 4.73 -11.23 -5.71
C PHE A 30 4.19 -10.58 -4.43
N HIS A 31 2.95 -10.14 -4.43
CA HIS A 31 2.35 -9.59 -3.23
C HIS A 31 2.29 -10.60 -2.07
N ASN A 32 1.94 -11.87 -2.36
CA ASN A 32 1.94 -12.90 -1.32
C ASN A 32 3.36 -13.25 -0.87
N PHE A 33 4.35 -13.23 -1.76
CA PHE A 33 5.76 -13.32 -1.40
C PHE A 33 6.14 -12.24 -0.38
N SER A 34 5.84 -10.96 -0.71
CA SER A 34 6.17 -9.85 0.20
C SER A 34 5.47 -9.98 1.56
N LEU A 35 4.22 -10.45 1.60
CA LEU A 35 3.50 -10.67 2.86
C LEU A 35 4.10 -11.79 3.71
N VAL A 36 4.55 -12.90 3.09
CA VAL A 36 5.18 -14.01 3.84
C VAL A 36 6.50 -13.57 4.47
N HIS A 37 7.28 -12.75 3.78
CA HIS A 37 8.53 -12.23 4.33
C HIS A 37 8.28 -11.10 5.34
N ASP A 38 7.31 -10.24 5.11
CA ASP A 38 6.84 -9.20 6.03
C ASP A 38 6.41 -9.80 7.37
N ASP A 39 5.59 -10.86 7.34
CA ASP A 39 5.16 -11.59 8.55
C ASP A 39 6.34 -12.12 9.39
N ILE A 40 7.44 -12.52 8.74
CA ILE A 40 8.66 -12.98 9.45
C ILE A 40 9.39 -11.80 10.06
N MET A 41 9.52 -10.68 9.35
CA MET A 41 10.20 -9.48 9.84
C MET A 41 9.48 -8.85 11.02
N ASP A 42 8.14 -8.85 10.98
CA ASP A 42 7.27 -8.29 12.02
C ASP A 42 6.99 -9.29 13.17
N ASP A 43 7.52 -10.53 13.11
CA ASP A 43 7.21 -11.62 14.05
C ASP A 43 5.69 -11.79 14.25
N ALA A 44 4.94 -11.62 13.16
CA ALA A 44 3.48 -11.55 13.19
C ALA A 44 2.85 -12.95 13.36
N PRO A 45 2.11 -13.24 14.45
CA PRO A 45 1.56 -14.57 14.69
C PRO A 45 0.39 -14.91 13.76
N LEU A 46 -0.34 -13.90 13.31
CA LEU A 46 -1.56 -14.08 12.52
C LEU A 46 -1.61 -13.14 11.30
N ARG A 47 -2.08 -13.66 10.17
CA ARG A 47 -2.45 -12.90 8.98
C ARG A 47 -3.88 -13.22 8.57
N ARG A 48 -4.77 -12.22 8.58
CA ARG A 48 -6.19 -12.38 8.24
C ARG A 48 -6.88 -13.48 9.06
N GLY A 49 -6.55 -13.56 10.35
CA GLY A 49 -7.11 -14.53 11.29
C GLY A 49 -6.58 -15.98 11.18
N ASN A 50 -5.56 -16.20 10.33
CA ASN A 50 -4.88 -17.49 10.23
C ASN A 50 -3.43 -17.38 10.70
N GLU A 51 -2.87 -18.46 11.24
CA GLU A 51 -1.45 -18.54 11.57
C GLU A 51 -0.59 -18.20 10.33
N THR A 52 0.47 -17.41 10.56
CA THR A 52 1.45 -17.08 9.52
C THR A 52 2.27 -18.31 9.14
N VAL A 53 2.96 -18.26 7.99
CA VAL A 53 3.72 -19.42 7.49
C VAL A 53 4.84 -19.81 8.46
N HIS A 54 5.54 -18.82 9.03
CA HIS A 54 6.64 -19.08 9.94
C HIS A 54 6.18 -19.64 11.30
N GLU A 55 5.02 -19.21 11.80
CA GLU A 55 4.40 -19.77 13.00
C GLU A 55 3.92 -21.21 12.78
N LYS A 56 3.20 -21.44 11.70
CA LYS A 56 2.63 -22.76 11.40
C LYS A 56 3.67 -23.84 11.12
N TRP A 57 4.79 -23.49 10.50
CA TRP A 57 5.86 -24.43 10.16
C TRP A 57 7.20 -24.01 10.81
N ASN A 58 7.89 -23.04 10.26
CA ASN A 58 9.10 -22.42 10.79
C ASN A 58 9.57 -21.30 9.85
N ILE A 59 10.52 -20.47 10.32
CA ILE A 59 11.10 -19.34 9.57
C ILE A 59 11.72 -19.80 8.23
N ASN A 60 12.47 -20.90 8.21
CA ASN A 60 13.11 -21.37 6.98
C ASN A 60 12.06 -21.74 5.90
N THR A 61 10.94 -22.35 6.31
CA THR A 61 9.83 -22.66 5.41
C THR A 61 9.20 -21.38 4.86
N GLY A 62 9.03 -20.36 5.70
CA GLY A 62 8.54 -19.04 5.28
C GLY A 62 9.45 -18.41 4.23
N ILE A 63 10.76 -18.31 4.51
CA ILE A 63 11.75 -17.75 3.58
C ILE A 63 11.74 -18.48 2.23
N LEU A 64 11.89 -19.80 2.23
CA LEU A 64 11.96 -20.60 1.00
C LEU A 64 10.64 -20.57 0.20
N SER A 65 9.50 -20.50 0.88
CA SER A 65 8.20 -20.38 0.23
C SER A 65 8.06 -19.02 -0.46
N GLY A 66 8.47 -17.94 0.19
CA GLY A 66 8.50 -16.61 -0.39
C GLY A 66 9.42 -16.55 -1.62
N ASP A 67 10.66 -17.05 -1.52
CA ASP A 67 11.62 -17.10 -2.62
C ASP A 67 11.04 -17.86 -3.83
N ALA A 68 10.40 -19.01 -3.58
CA ALA A 68 9.75 -19.77 -4.63
C ALA A 68 8.60 -19.00 -5.30
N MET A 69 7.79 -18.25 -4.52
CA MET A 69 6.72 -17.41 -5.06
C MET A 69 7.28 -16.29 -5.94
N LEU A 70 8.38 -15.64 -5.55
CA LEU A 70 9.03 -14.61 -6.36
C LEU A 70 9.49 -15.17 -7.73
N ILE A 71 10.12 -16.33 -7.74
CA ILE A 71 10.54 -17.00 -8.99
C ILE A 71 9.32 -17.40 -9.83
N MET A 72 8.27 -17.92 -9.20
CA MET A 72 7.03 -18.27 -9.91
C MET A 72 6.35 -17.05 -10.54
N ALA A 73 6.41 -15.87 -9.90
CA ALA A 73 5.88 -14.64 -10.47
C ALA A 73 6.55 -14.32 -11.82
N TYR A 74 7.88 -14.44 -11.93
CA TYR A 74 8.59 -14.27 -13.19
C TYR A 74 8.18 -15.30 -14.25
N ARG A 75 7.97 -16.57 -13.85
CA ARG A 75 7.55 -17.64 -14.78
C ARG A 75 6.18 -17.39 -15.42
N TYR A 76 5.28 -16.66 -14.78
CA TYR A 76 4.02 -16.28 -15.41
C TYR A 76 4.21 -15.35 -16.61
N PHE A 77 5.27 -14.52 -16.61
CA PHE A 77 5.57 -13.65 -17.75
C PHE A 77 6.11 -14.41 -18.96
N GLU A 78 6.69 -15.62 -18.79
CA GLU A 78 7.16 -16.47 -19.89
C GLU A 78 6.03 -16.88 -20.86
N LYS A 79 4.77 -16.71 -20.48
CA LYS A 79 3.61 -16.97 -21.33
C LYS A 79 3.37 -15.90 -22.40
N TYR A 80 4.08 -14.77 -22.33
CA TYR A 80 3.96 -13.68 -23.29
C TYR A 80 5.03 -13.74 -24.38
N GLU A 81 4.73 -13.09 -25.51
CA GLU A 81 5.72 -12.86 -26.55
C GLU A 81 6.94 -12.09 -26.03
N PRO A 82 8.13 -12.23 -26.65
CA PRO A 82 9.39 -11.68 -26.16
C PRO A 82 9.33 -10.18 -25.82
N GLU A 83 8.66 -9.35 -26.63
CA GLU A 83 8.55 -7.91 -26.42
C GLU A 83 7.71 -7.57 -25.18
N THR A 84 6.54 -8.20 -25.06
CA THR A 84 5.66 -8.05 -23.90
C THR A 84 6.33 -8.59 -22.64
N PHE A 85 6.95 -9.77 -22.73
CA PHE A 85 7.75 -10.33 -21.63
C PHE A 85 8.83 -9.36 -21.14
N ARG A 86 9.61 -8.80 -22.07
CA ARG A 86 10.68 -7.86 -21.74
C ARG A 86 10.15 -6.62 -21.01
N SER A 87 9.02 -6.07 -21.47
CA SER A 87 8.40 -4.89 -20.88
C SER A 87 7.86 -5.17 -19.49
N LEU A 88 7.16 -6.31 -19.31
CA LEU A 88 6.65 -6.76 -18.02
C LEU A 88 7.78 -7.04 -17.03
N ALA A 89 8.82 -7.79 -17.45
CA ALA A 89 9.95 -8.14 -16.59
C ALA A 89 10.73 -6.89 -16.15
N LYS A 90 10.92 -5.90 -17.05
CA LYS A 90 11.58 -4.63 -16.72
C LYS A 90 10.78 -3.83 -15.67
N LEU A 91 9.46 -3.70 -15.87
CA LEU A 91 8.58 -3.04 -14.91
C LEU A 91 8.59 -3.77 -13.56
N PHE A 92 8.42 -5.07 -13.58
CA PHE A 92 8.35 -5.91 -12.39
C PHE A 92 9.64 -5.85 -11.57
N SER A 93 10.81 -6.00 -12.21
CA SER A 93 12.10 -5.94 -11.51
C SER A 93 12.33 -4.60 -10.83
N LYS A 94 11.97 -3.48 -11.51
CA LYS A 94 12.04 -2.15 -10.91
C LYS A 94 11.12 -2.05 -9.70
N THR A 95 9.85 -2.45 -9.87
CA THR A 95 8.85 -2.39 -8.79
C THR A 95 9.23 -3.27 -7.61
N ALA A 96 9.76 -4.47 -7.88
CA ALA A 96 10.21 -5.38 -6.81
C ALA A 96 11.32 -4.78 -5.96
N LEU A 97 12.30 -4.11 -6.60
CA LEU A 97 13.36 -3.39 -5.86
C LEU A 97 12.78 -2.23 -5.05
N GLU A 98 11.90 -1.42 -5.63
CA GLU A 98 11.24 -0.32 -4.93
C GLU A 98 10.46 -0.82 -3.71
N VAL A 99 9.74 -1.94 -3.82
CA VAL A 99 9.02 -2.55 -2.68
C VAL A 99 9.99 -3.02 -1.59
N CYS A 100 11.12 -3.65 -1.95
CA CYS A 100 12.13 -4.05 -0.98
C CYS A 100 12.76 -2.84 -0.27
N GLU A 101 13.07 -1.76 -1.02
CA GLU A 101 13.58 -0.52 -0.45
C GLU A 101 12.56 0.13 0.49
N GLY A 102 11.28 0.14 0.11
CA GLY A 102 10.20 0.66 0.94
C GLY A 102 10.02 -0.14 2.23
N GLN A 103 10.13 -1.47 2.18
CA GLN A 103 10.10 -2.34 3.35
C GLN A 103 11.32 -2.10 4.26
N GLN A 104 12.51 -1.91 3.69
CA GLN A 104 13.69 -1.59 4.49
C GLN A 104 13.53 -0.26 5.24
N TRP A 105 12.99 0.77 4.57
CA TRP A 105 12.72 2.05 5.25
C TRP A 105 11.66 1.92 6.34
N ASP A 106 10.64 1.10 6.15
CA ASP A 106 9.62 0.86 7.19
C ASP A 106 10.26 0.30 8.46
N VAL A 107 11.12 -0.71 8.33
CA VAL A 107 11.92 -1.28 9.44
C VAL A 107 12.87 -0.23 10.04
N ASP A 108 13.64 0.49 9.21
CA ASP A 108 14.58 1.51 9.69
C ASP A 108 13.87 2.64 10.47
N PHE A 109 12.62 2.98 10.10
CA PHE A 109 11.85 4.04 10.75
C PHE A 109 11.38 3.66 12.16
N GLU A 110 11.34 2.38 12.50
CA GLU A 110 11.02 1.95 13.87
C GLU A 110 12.05 2.47 14.88
N GLU A 111 13.33 2.49 14.50
CA GLU A 111 14.43 2.94 15.36
C GLU A 111 14.72 4.46 15.26
N ARG A 112 14.34 5.11 14.16
CA ARG A 112 14.62 6.52 13.90
C ARG A 112 13.58 7.43 14.56
N ASN A 113 14.06 8.57 15.15
CA ASN A 113 13.22 9.61 15.72
C ASN A 113 13.20 10.91 14.92
N ASP A 114 13.90 10.94 13.77
CA ASP A 114 14.07 12.09 12.89
C ASP A 114 13.35 11.93 11.54
N VAL A 115 12.43 10.96 11.44
CA VAL A 115 11.66 10.68 10.23
C VAL A 115 10.81 11.89 9.86
N THR A 116 10.89 12.30 8.60
CA THR A 116 10.13 13.43 8.06
C THR A 116 8.91 12.94 7.26
N ILE A 117 7.90 13.81 7.10
CA ILE A 117 6.72 13.51 6.28
C ILE A 117 7.09 13.14 4.84
N PRO A 118 7.99 13.84 4.14
CA PRO A 118 8.42 13.41 2.80
C PRO A 118 9.05 12.02 2.76
N GLU A 119 9.86 11.63 3.77
CA GLU A 119 10.42 10.27 3.87
C GLU A 119 9.32 9.24 4.08
N TYR A 120 8.38 9.52 4.98
CA TYR A 120 7.23 8.64 5.22
C TYR A 120 6.39 8.43 3.94
N ILE A 121 6.03 9.51 3.23
CA ILE A 121 5.31 9.41 1.95
C ILE A 121 6.10 8.58 0.95
N LYS A 122 7.41 8.74 0.90
CA LYS A 122 8.28 7.97 0.00
C LYS A 122 8.32 6.49 0.38
N MET A 123 8.35 6.18 1.66
CA MET A 123 8.31 4.82 2.17
C MET A 123 6.99 4.13 1.77
N ILE A 124 5.82 4.73 2.03
CA ILE A 124 4.53 4.12 1.65
C ILE A 124 4.32 4.08 0.12
N GLU A 125 4.87 5.05 -0.62
CA GLU A 125 4.92 5.00 -2.08
C GLU A 125 5.63 3.72 -2.53
N TYR A 126 6.81 3.43 -1.99
CA TYR A 126 7.63 2.29 -2.38
C TYR A 126 7.09 0.96 -1.82
N LYS A 127 6.76 0.89 -0.54
CA LYS A 127 6.24 -0.33 0.10
C LYS A 127 4.91 -0.78 -0.50
N THR A 128 4.01 0.17 -0.82
CA THR A 128 2.62 -0.14 -1.18
C THR A 128 2.21 0.34 -2.58
N ALA A 129 2.42 1.63 -2.88
CA ALA A 129 1.75 2.27 -4.01
C ALA A 129 2.37 1.91 -5.38
N VAL A 130 3.68 1.71 -5.47
CA VAL A 130 4.35 1.33 -6.72
C VAL A 130 3.83 0.00 -7.27
N LEU A 131 3.47 -0.95 -6.40
CA LEU A 131 2.91 -2.23 -6.82
C LEU A 131 1.47 -2.08 -7.35
N VAL A 132 0.70 -1.14 -6.82
CA VAL A 132 -0.64 -0.80 -7.35
C VAL A 132 -0.51 -0.17 -8.74
N GLY A 133 0.39 0.80 -8.90
CA GLY A 133 0.71 1.40 -10.19
C GLY A 133 1.20 0.39 -11.22
N ALA A 134 2.12 -0.50 -10.80
CA ALA A 134 2.66 -1.55 -11.66
C ALA A 134 1.58 -2.55 -12.10
N ALA A 135 0.66 -2.94 -11.21
CA ALA A 135 -0.45 -3.83 -11.54
C ALA A 135 -1.30 -3.24 -12.68
N MET A 136 -1.62 -1.96 -12.61
CA MET A 136 -2.38 -1.28 -13.67
C MET A 136 -1.56 -1.12 -14.96
N LYS A 137 -0.28 -0.74 -14.86
CA LYS A 137 0.60 -0.61 -16.02
C LYS A 137 0.83 -1.94 -16.73
N MET A 138 0.88 -3.07 -16.02
CA MET A 138 0.96 -4.41 -16.62
C MET A 138 -0.24 -4.68 -17.52
N GLY A 139 -1.45 -4.30 -17.11
CA GLY A 139 -2.64 -4.39 -17.96
C GLY A 139 -2.50 -3.57 -19.25
N GLY A 140 -1.99 -2.34 -19.16
CA GLY A 140 -1.71 -1.50 -20.32
C GLY A 140 -0.64 -2.08 -21.25
N ILE A 141 0.42 -2.66 -20.71
CA ILE A 141 1.47 -3.34 -21.50
C ILE A 141 0.89 -4.55 -22.25
N VAL A 142 0.07 -5.37 -21.59
CA VAL A 142 -0.57 -6.53 -22.23
C VAL A 142 -1.54 -6.08 -23.31
N ALA A 143 -2.27 -5.01 -23.10
CA ALA A 143 -3.15 -4.39 -24.08
C ALA A 143 -2.41 -3.69 -25.24
N LYS A 144 -1.06 -3.60 -25.16
CA LYS A 144 -0.21 -2.95 -26.16
C LYS A 144 -0.64 -1.47 -26.43
N THR A 145 -1.13 -0.79 -25.38
CA THR A 145 -1.47 0.64 -25.49
C THR A 145 -0.19 1.49 -25.56
N THR A 146 -0.35 2.80 -25.79
CA THR A 146 0.80 3.72 -25.89
C THR A 146 1.60 3.79 -24.59
N GLU A 147 2.88 4.16 -24.70
CA GLU A 147 3.74 4.35 -23.52
C GLU A 147 3.19 5.46 -22.61
N GLU A 148 2.59 6.52 -23.21
CA GLU A 148 1.94 7.60 -22.48
C GLU A 148 0.79 7.08 -21.63
N ASN A 149 -0.16 6.32 -22.22
CA ASN A 149 -1.25 5.69 -21.49
C ASN A 149 -0.73 4.72 -20.40
N CYS A 150 0.32 3.95 -20.70
CA CYS A 150 0.97 3.08 -19.70
C CYS A 150 1.53 3.87 -18.51
N ASN A 151 2.09 5.05 -18.73
CA ASN A 151 2.62 5.89 -17.67
C ASN A 151 1.50 6.58 -16.88
N LEU A 152 0.48 7.09 -17.56
CA LEU A 152 -0.68 7.71 -16.91
C LEU A 152 -1.43 6.72 -16.02
N ILE A 153 -1.68 5.49 -16.50
CA ILE A 153 -2.41 4.50 -15.70
C ILE A 153 -1.55 4.00 -14.51
N TYR A 154 -0.21 3.97 -14.66
CA TYR A 154 0.70 3.75 -13.54
C TYR A 154 0.57 4.85 -12.50
N ASP A 155 0.63 6.12 -12.90
CA ASP A 155 0.54 7.27 -11.99
C ASP A 155 -0.82 7.36 -11.31
N PHE A 156 -1.91 7.03 -12.00
CA PHE A 156 -3.24 6.89 -11.41
C PHE A 156 -3.22 5.85 -10.28
N GLY A 157 -2.74 4.63 -10.56
CA GLY A 157 -2.66 3.55 -9.59
C GLY A 157 -1.74 3.86 -8.40
N ARG A 158 -0.59 4.51 -8.67
CA ARG A 158 0.36 4.93 -7.64
C ARG A 158 -0.26 5.97 -6.70
N ASN A 159 -0.87 7.03 -7.22
CA ASN A 159 -1.49 8.06 -6.38
C ASN A 159 -2.66 7.49 -5.56
N LEU A 160 -3.46 6.61 -6.16
CA LEU A 160 -4.53 5.92 -5.45
C LEU A 160 -3.98 4.97 -4.36
N GLY A 161 -2.83 4.34 -4.60
CA GLY A 161 -2.13 3.49 -3.64
C GLY A 161 -1.60 4.26 -2.43
N ILE A 162 -1.08 5.50 -2.63
CA ILE A 162 -0.67 6.39 -1.53
C ILE A 162 -1.90 6.81 -0.71
N ALA A 163 -2.98 7.27 -1.38
CA ALA A 163 -4.22 7.63 -0.70
C ALA A 163 -4.78 6.46 0.13
N PHE A 164 -4.72 5.26 -0.43
CA PHE A 164 -5.16 4.03 0.23
C PHE A 164 -4.36 3.74 1.50
N GLN A 165 -3.03 3.87 1.47
CA GLN A 165 -2.20 3.63 2.65
C GLN A 165 -2.43 4.70 3.73
N LEU A 166 -2.49 5.98 3.35
CA LEU A 166 -2.84 7.05 4.29
C LEU A 166 -4.21 6.82 4.95
N GLN A 167 -5.17 6.26 4.19
CA GLN A 167 -6.48 5.91 4.71
C GLN A 167 -6.42 4.70 5.65
N ASP A 168 -5.58 3.71 5.36
CA ASP A 168 -5.37 2.55 6.26
C ASP A 168 -4.84 3.02 7.61
N ASP A 169 -3.80 3.86 7.63
CA ASP A 169 -3.25 4.44 8.86
C ASP A 169 -4.30 5.26 9.64
N TYR A 170 -5.11 6.05 8.89
CA TYR A 170 -6.20 6.81 9.49
C TYR A 170 -7.26 5.90 10.12
N LEU A 171 -7.65 4.83 9.42
CA LEU A 171 -8.66 3.89 9.90
C LEU A 171 -8.14 3.00 11.02
N ASP A 172 -6.84 2.72 11.07
CA ASP A 172 -6.23 2.03 12.21
C ASP A 172 -6.44 2.81 13.50
N ALA A 173 -6.27 4.14 13.47
CA ALA A 173 -6.50 4.98 14.64
C ALA A 173 -7.98 5.29 14.90
N PHE A 174 -8.76 5.62 13.86
CA PHE A 174 -10.10 6.22 13.97
C PHE A 174 -11.22 5.38 13.37
N GLY A 175 -10.93 4.20 12.83
CA GLY A 175 -11.93 3.29 12.28
C GLY A 175 -12.89 2.73 13.34
N ASN A 176 -14.01 2.19 12.88
CA ASN A 176 -14.94 1.49 13.76
C ASN A 176 -14.46 0.04 13.97
N PRO A 177 -14.20 -0.41 15.21
CA PRO A 177 -13.73 -1.77 15.51
C PRO A 177 -14.64 -2.88 14.93
N GLU A 178 -15.95 -2.65 14.87
CA GLU A 178 -16.92 -3.64 14.36
C GLU A 178 -16.81 -3.87 12.84
N THR A 179 -16.31 -2.86 12.11
CA THR A 179 -16.24 -2.89 10.65
C THR A 179 -14.81 -3.01 10.13
N PHE A 180 -13.82 -2.54 10.87
CA PHE A 180 -12.42 -2.52 10.42
C PHE A 180 -11.76 -3.91 10.37
N GLY A 181 -12.31 -4.90 11.08
CA GLY A 181 -11.84 -6.30 11.02
C GLY A 181 -10.45 -6.55 11.62
N LYS A 182 -9.82 -5.52 12.19
CA LYS A 182 -8.56 -5.55 12.94
C LYS A 182 -8.75 -4.84 14.29
N GLN A 183 -7.80 -5.02 15.18
CA GLN A 183 -7.73 -4.23 16.41
C GLN A 183 -7.45 -2.77 16.05
N VAL A 184 -8.31 -1.84 16.46
CA VAL A 184 -8.09 -0.40 16.27
C VAL A 184 -6.95 0.05 17.18
N GLY A 185 -6.05 0.88 16.64
CA GLY A 185 -4.88 1.38 17.35
C GLY A 185 -3.66 0.47 17.30
N GLY A 186 -3.61 -0.48 16.37
CA GLY A 186 -2.47 -1.37 16.17
C GLY A 186 -1.17 -0.61 15.95
N ASP A 187 -1.16 0.37 15.06
CA ASP A 187 0.01 1.23 14.78
C ASP A 187 0.46 2.02 16.02
N ILE A 188 -0.48 2.43 16.88
CA ILE A 188 -0.17 3.12 18.15
C ILE A 188 0.48 2.15 19.14
N ILE A 189 -0.02 0.93 19.24
CA ILE A 189 0.54 -0.12 20.11
C ILE A 189 1.97 -0.44 19.70
N GLU A 190 2.21 -0.60 18.40
CA GLU A 190 3.50 -0.92 17.80
C GLU A 190 4.46 0.28 17.70
N ASN A 191 4.04 1.48 18.14
CA ASN A 191 4.82 2.72 18.06
C ASN A 191 5.21 3.10 16.62
N LYS A 192 4.40 2.76 15.63
CA LYS A 192 4.65 3.09 14.22
C LYS A 192 4.53 4.58 13.97
N LYS A 193 5.54 5.15 13.33
CA LYS A 193 5.63 6.59 13.03
C LYS A 193 4.87 6.92 11.74
N THR A 194 3.53 6.74 11.79
CA THR A 194 2.62 6.99 10.68
C THR A 194 2.50 8.49 10.35
N TYR A 195 1.78 8.81 9.27
CA TYR A 195 1.48 10.19 8.90
C TYR A 195 0.79 10.98 10.02
N LEU A 196 -0.13 10.32 10.75
CA LEU A 196 -0.82 10.90 11.92
C LEU A 196 0.18 11.32 13.00
N TYR A 197 1.09 10.43 13.37
CA TYR A 197 2.13 10.70 14.37
C TYR A 197 3.03 11.86 13.95
N LEU A 198 3.53 11.84 12.71
CA LEU A 198 4.43 12.88 12.20
C LEU A 198 3.73 14.25 12.12
N LYS A 199 2.46 14.28 11.70
CA LYS A 199 1.67 15.51 11.68
C LYS A 199 1.35 16.03 13.09
N ALA A 200 1.09 15.14 14.03
CA ALA A 200 0.89 15.54 15.41
C ALA A 200 2.17 16.15 16.02
N LEU A 201 3.34 15.55 15.77
CA LEU A 201 4.63 16.13 16.18
C LEU A 201 4.87 17.52 15.57
N GLU A 202 4.47 17.74 14.32
CA GLU A 202 4.63 19.04 13.66
C GLU A 202 3.71 20.12 14.28
N LYS A 203 2.47 19.76 14.62
CA LYS A 203 1.39 20.71 14.95
C LYS A 203 1.06 20.85 16.42
N ALA A 204 1.35 19.86 17.26
CA ALA A 204 1.08 19.95 18.68
C ALA A 204 1.91 21.04 19.36
N ASP A 205 1.39 21.58 20.45
CA ASP A 205 2.14 22.43 21.34
C ASP A 205 3.29 21.66 22.03
N ILE A 206 4.11 22.35 22.79
CA ILE A 206 5.29 21.74 23.43
C ILE A 206 4.88 20.59 24.34
N ALA A 207 3.85 20.76 25.17
CA ALA A 207 3.40 19.73 26.12
C ALA A 207 2.83 18.49 25.39
N GLY A 208 2.01 18.70 24.36
CA GLY A 208 1.44 17.61 23.54
C GLY A 208 2.51 16.85 22.78
N ARG A 209 3.55 17.54 22.30
CA ARG A 209 4.69 16.93 21.59
C ARG A 209 5.53 16.07 22.53
N GLU A 210 5.85 16.57 23.73
CA GLU A 210 6.56 15.81 24.77
C GLU A 210 5.75 14.59 25.18
N GLN A 211 4.47 14.75 25.47
CA GLN A 211 3.58 13.64 25.84
C GLN A 211 3.49 12.57 24.74
N LEU A 212 3.35 12.98 23.46
CA LEU A 212 3.30 12.04 22.34
C LEU A 212 4.61 11.25 22.20
N THR A 213 5.74 11.92 22.34
CA THR A 213 7.06 11.27 22.27
C THR A 213 7.21 10.25 23.42
N ASP A 214 6.82 10.60 24.64
CA ASP A 214 6.88 9.70 25.79
C ASP A 214 5.98 8.47 25.58
N LEU A 215 4.74 8.66 25.09
CA LEU A 215 3.81 7.56 24.80
C LEU A 215 4.34 6.59 23.74
N PHE A 216 5.08 7.08 22.74
CA PHE A 216 5.71 6.25 21.69
C PHE A 216 7.03 5.60 22.13
N CYS A 217 7.49 5.85 23.35
CA CYS A 217 8.56 5.08 23.99
C CYS A 217 8.02 3.99 24.92
N MET A 218 6.69 3.92 25.15
CA MET A 218 6.08 2.97 26.07
C MET A 218 5.51 1.75 25.35
N GLN A 219 5.60 0.59 25.99
CA GLN A 219 4.93 -0.67 25.59
C GLN A 219 4.20 -1.26 26.80
N PRO A 220 3.04 -0.69 27.21
CA PRO A 220 2.28 -1.18 28.33
C PRO A 220 1.57 -2.51 28.00
N ASP A 221 1.41 -3.37 29.03
CA ASP A 221 0.64 -4.63 28.88
C ASP A 221 -0.84 -4.36 28.51
N ASP A 222 -1.44 -3.25 29.02
CA ASP A 222 -2.74 -2.76 28.62
C ASP A 222 -2.56 -1.43 27.87
N SER A 223 -2.84 -1.43 26.57
CA SER A 223 -2.64 -0.29 25.69
C SER A 223 -3.87 0.64 25.54
N VAL A 224 -4.98 0.36 26.21
CA VAL A 224 -6.24 1.13 26.05
C VAL A 224 -6.03 2.61 26.38
N GLU A 225 -5.45 2.93 27.53
CA GLU A 225 -5.17 4.30 27.93
C GLU A 225 -4.21 5.00 26.98
N LYS A 226 -3.16 4.32 26.51
CA LYS A 226 -2.20 4.85 25.53
C LYS A 226 -2.90 5.22 24.24
N ILE A 227 -3.75 4.34 23.69
CA ILE A 227 -4.50 4.58 22.45
C ILE A 227 -5.39 5.83 22.60
N GLU A 228 -6.14 5.95 23.69
CA GLU A 228 -7.03 7.08 23.94
C GLU A 228 -6.25 8.41 24.04
N LEU A 229 -5.15 8.42 24.77
CA LEU A 229 -4.30 9.61 24.91
C LEU A 229 -3.70 10.03 23.57
N VAL A 230 -3.17 9.11 22.79
CA VAL A 230 -2.59 9.39 21.47
C VAL A 230 -3.66 9.90 20.50
N LYS A 231 -4.83 9.27 20.43
CA LYS A 231 -5.95 9.73 19.59
C LYS A 231 -6.41 11.14 19.97
N ASN A 232 -6.44 11.45 21.27
CA ASN A 232 -6.75 12.80 21.73
C ASN A 232 -5.71 13.81 21.23
N ILE A 233 -4.42 13.48 21.29
CA ILE A 233 -3.34 14.35 20.75
C ILE A 233 -3.50 14.51 19.23
N PHE A 234 -3.78 13.44 18.48
CA PHE A 234 -4.01 13.51 17.03
C PHE A 234 -5.16 14.44 16.67
N THR A 235 -6.24 14.41 17.46
CA THR A 235 -7.40 15.27 17.24
C THR A 235 -7.13 16.72 17.65
N THR A 236 -6.58 16.94 18.84
CA THR A 236 -6.35 18.30 19.37
C THR A 236 -5.27 19.07 18.62
N SER A 237 -4.27 18.38 18.06
CA SER A 237 -3.26 18.97 17.19
C SER A 237 -3.79 19.23 15.76
N GLY A 238 -4.91 18.63 15.36
CA GLY A 238 -5.46 18.68 14.01
C GLY A 238 -4.76 17.75 13.02
N ALA A 239 -3.95 16.80 13.50
CA ALA A 239 -3.29 15.80 12.65
C ALA A 239 -4.28 14.92 11.90
N ASP A 240 -5.42 14.59 12.52
CA ASP A 240 -6.53 13.85 11.90
C ASP A 240 -7.11 14.57 10.68
N ALA A 241 -7.32 15.88 10.78
CA ALA A 241 -7.83 16.71 9.67
C ALA A 241 -6.80 16.83 8.54
N GLU A 242 -5.52 17.00 8.86
CA GLU A 242 -4.45 17.06 7.85
C GLU A 242 -4.26 15.71 7.13
N THR A 243 -4.41 14.59 7.84
CA THR A 243 -4.35 13.26 7.23
C THR A 243 -5.50 13.06 6.23
N ARG A 244 -6.73 13.43 6.62
CA ARG A 244 -7.87 13.38 5.69
C ARG A 244 -7.65 14.27 4.46
N LYS A 245 -7.12 15.46 4.65
CA LYS A 245 -6.75 16.36 3.56
C LYS A 245 -5.71 15.74 2.63
N ALA A 246 -4.69 15.09 3.18
CA ALA A 246 -3.67 14.40 2.36
C ALA A 246 -4.28 13.23 1.55
N ILE A 247 -5.21 12.46 2.13
CA ILE A 247 -5.96 11.41 1.42
C ILE A 247 -6.74 12.01 0.24
N GLU A 248 -7.46 13.12 0.47
CA GLU A 248 -8.20 13.82 -0.58
C GLU A 248 -7.28 14.35 -1.69
N GLU A 249 -6.13 14.93 -1.33
CA GLU A 249 -5.15 15.46 -2.28
C GLU A 249 -4.57 14.36 -3.20
N TYR A 250 -4.20 13.21 -2.66
CA TYR A 250 -3.69 12.10 -3.48
C TYR A 250 -4.79 11.44 -4.31
N THR A 251 -6.01 11.35 -3.78
CA THR A 251 -7.19 10.91 -4.55
C THR A 251 -7.47 11.84 -5.73
N HIS A 252 -7.42 13.15 -5.49
CA HIS A 252 -7.60 14.15 -6.54
C HIS A 252 -6.51 14.06 -7.62
N LYS A 253 -5.23 13.94 -7.23
CA LYS A 253 -4.11 13.70 -8.16
C LYS A 253 -4.30 12.45 -9.02
N ALA A 254 -4.85 11.39 -8.42
CA ALA A 254 -5.17 10.18 -9.18
C ALA A 254 -6.25 10.49 -10.24
N PHE A 255 -7.33 11.15 -9.88
CA PHE A 255 -8.39 11.49 -10.83
C PHE A 255 -7.96 12.50 -11.89
N GLU A 256 -7.14 13.50 -11.55
CA GLU A 256 -6.54 14.40 -12.55
C GLU A 256 -5.70 13.64 -13.59
N THR A 257 -5.00 12.58 -13.14
CA THR A 257 -4.23 11.73 -14.04
C THR A 257 -5.14 10.87 -14.92
N LEU A 258 -6.25 10.37 -14.36
CA LEU A 258 -7.26 9.61 -15.08
C LEU A 258 -7.89 10.42 -16.22
N GLU A 259 -8.16 11.71 -16.00
CA GLU A 259 -8.75 12.59 -17.04
C GLU A 259 -7.85 12.77 -18.28
N LYS A 260 -6.53 12.59 -18.11
CA LYS A 260 -5.56 12.70 -19.22
C LYS A 260 -5.45 11.43 -20.07
N LEU A 261 -6.04 10.31 -19.63
CA LEU A 261 -6.02 9.06 -20.39
C LEU A 261 -6.84 9.22 -21.69
N ASP A 262 -6.27 8.73 -22.77
CA ASP A 262 -6.97 8.65 -24.07
C ASP A 262 -7.80 7.36 -24.15
N ILE A 263 -8.93 7.37 -23.47
CA ILE A 263 -9.92 6.28 -23.41
C ILE A 263 -11.34 6.84 -23.36
N ASP A 264 -12.31 5.98 -23.66
CA ASP A 264 -13.73 6.36 -23.59
C ASP A 264 -14.15 6.85 -22.20
N GLU A 265 -15.01 7.86 -22.15
CA GLU A 265 -15.53 8.45 -20.89
C GLU A 265 -16.23 7.41 -19.98
N SER A 266 -16.89 6.40 -20.55
CA SER A 266 -17.50 5.30 -19.78
C SER A 266 -16.45 4.49 -19.02
N LYS A 267 -15.25 4.32 -19.56
CA LYS A 267 -14.13 3.61 -18.95
C LYS A 267 -13.45 4.44 -17.88
N LYS A 268 -13.33 5.77 -18.10
CA LYS A 268 -12.89 6.69 -17.03
C LYS A 268 -13.86 6.66 -15.85
N ALA A 269 -15.17 6.70 -16.13
CA ALA A 269 -16.20 6.63 -15.10
C ALA A 269 -16.12 5.34 -14.26
N LEU A 270 -15.78 4.19 -14.88
CA LEU A 270 -15.59 2.92 -14.20
C LEU A 270 -14.40 3.00 -13.22
N LEU A 271 -13.25 3.51 -13.67
CA LEU A 271 -12.06 3.65 -12.80
C LEU A 271 -12.29 4.68 -11.69
N LYS A 272 -12.99 5.77 -12.00
CA LYS A 272 -13.36 6.79 -11.01
C LYS A 272 -14.26 6.20 -9.92
N ALA A 273 -15.32 5.49 -10.30
CA ALA A 273 -16.21 4.81 -9.36
C ALA A 273 -15.46 3.78 -8.51
N PHE A 274 -14.51 3.05 -9.10
CA PHE A 274 -13.63 2.15 -8.33
C PHE A 274 -12.81 2.92 -7.29
N GLY A 275 -12.15 4.01 -7.67
CA GLY A 275 -11.35 4.83 -6.76
C GLY A 275 -12.20 5.46 -5.65
N GLU A 276 -13.38 6.01 -5.99
CA GLU A 276 -14.32 6.58 -5.02
C GLU A 276 -14.78 5.52 -4.01
N ASN A 277 -15.18 4.32 -4.47
CA ASN A 277 -15.57 3.22 -3.59
C ASN A 277 -14.42 2.76 -2.67
N LEU A 278 -13.19 2.76 -3.20
CA LEU A 278 -12.00 2.41 -2.41
C LEU A 278 -11.77 3.42 -1.28
N MET A 279 -11.99 4.72 -1.55
CA MET A 279 -11.81 5.79 -0.56
C MET A 279 -13.03 5.95 0.38
N GLN A 280 -14.19 5.43 0.02
CA GLN A 280 -15.40 5.47 0.89
C GLN A 280 -15.51 4.29 1.84
N ARG A 281 -14.59 3.33 1.75
CA ARG A 281 -14.61 2.18 2.67
C ARG A 281 -14.48 2.68 4.11
N LYS A 282 -15.31 2.08 4.98
CA LYS A 282 -15.26 2.26 6.44
C LYS A 282 -14.57 1.06 7.10
N VAL A 283 -13.99 0.20 6.29
CA VAL A 283 -13.44 -1.11 6.66
C VAL A 283 -12.14 -1.33 5.92
#